data_5b3f596915ba6128f8ad33408160a158
#
_entry.id   5b3f596915ba6128f8ad33408160a158
#
_cell.length_a   1.000
_cell.length_b   1.000
_cell.length_c   1.000
_cell.angle_alpha   90.00
_cell.angle_beta   90.00
_cell.angle_gamma   90.00
#
_symmetry.space_group_name_H-M   'P 1'
#
loop_
_entity.id
_entity.type
_entity.pdbx_description
1 polymer ?
#
loop_
_entity_poly.entity_id
_entity_poly.type
_entity_poly.pdbx_seq_one_letter_code
_entity_poly.pdbx_strand_id
1 'polypeptide(L)'
;MPRVVRGLRRSQRAPRMEPLARLPIFLALDGKRAVVAGDGPAVAWKAELLSAAGADVVVFAECPCEELHALAAQPPRGAIMLQHRAWQAEDFRGAAVAVAGFDDDRDAQRFAEAARAAGVPVNVIDKPAFCDFSFGAIVNRSPLVIGISTDGAAPVFAQAIRGKLEAMIPRGFADWAEAARRWRKAIQSSGLSFAARRRFWQVFARFALAHPDRAPAQSDFDSVLGQTRTEAMPAEAGSVTFVGTGPGDPELLTLRAVRALQSADVILIDDLVAPDILDFARREARKMLVGNPGQSAPGHAGDVNATMVALAKSGKRVVWLKHGDAAMLGRPGSEITACHAAGVAVEVVPGVMAAPGAEASMLLERFLALAANRRQRNQDAERQRGDQEAEADRPL
;
A
#
# COMPACT_ATOMS: atom_id res chain seq x y z
N MET A 1 -3.84 -3.40 -40.38
CA MET A 1 -3.95 -2.57 -39.15
C MET A 1 -4.59 -3.43 -38.06
N PRO A 2 -3.94 -3.73 -36.94
CA PRO A 2 -4.55 -4.55 -35.89
C PRO A 2 -5.66 -3.74 -35.22
N ARG A 3 -6.88 -4.26 -35.23
CA ARG A 3 -8.01 -3.71 -34.52
C ARG A 3 -7.71 -3.79 -33.02
N VAL A 4 -7.63 -2.61 -32.40
CA VAL A 4 -7.52 -2.43 -30.96
C VAL A 4 -8.65 -3.20 -30.29
N VAL A 5 -8.29 -4.16 -29.45
CA VAL A 5 -9.22 -4.82 -28.52
C VAL A 5 -9.98 -3.70 -27.80
N ARG A 6 -11.30 -3.68 -27.90
CA ARG A 6 -12.17 -2.66 -27.30
C ARG A 6 -11.79 -2.51 -25.84
N GLY A 7 -11.16 -1.39 -25.50
CA GLY A 7 -10.91 -1.03 -24.12
C GLY A 7 -12.22 -1.08 -23.36
N LEU A 8 -12.20 -1.71 -22.18
CA LEU A 8 -13.32 -1.72 -21.25
C LEU A 8 -13.97 -0.33 -21.20
N ARG A 9 -15.28 -0.26 -21.35
CA ARG A 9 -16.04 0.98 -21.15
C ARG A 9 -15.62 1.54 -19.78
N ARG A 10 -15.50 2.86 -19.65
CA ARG A 10 -15.05 3.58 -18.43
C ARG A 10 -15.74 3.11 -17.14
N SER A 11 -16.97 2.57 -17.25
CA SER A 11 -17.78 2.02 -16.15
C SER A 11 -17.40 0.60 -15.67
N GLN A 12 -16.45 -0.09 -16.33
CA GLN A 12 -16.05 -1.46 -16.00
C GLN A 12 -14.59 -1.58 -15.52
N ARG A 13 -13.90 -0.45 -15.32
CA ARG A 13 -12.58 -0.48 -14.67
C ARG A 13 -12.79 -0.64 -13.18
N ALA A 14 -12.30 -1.75 -12.60
CA ALA A 14 -12.14 -1.85 -11.17
C ALA A 14 -11.43 -0.58 -10.64
N PRO A 15 -11.89 0.01 -9.55
CA PRO A 15 -11.23 1.18 -8.99
C PRO A 15 -9.76 0.83 -8.71
N ARG A 16 -8.85 1.75 -9.02
CA ARG A 16 -7.41 1.54 -8.79
C ARG A 16 -7.08 1.46 -7.31
N MET A 17 -7.99 1.93 -6.47
CA MET A 17 -7.87 1.94 -5.03
C MET A 17 -9.27 2.05 -4.43
N GLU A 18 -9.53 1.24 -3.41
CA GLU A 18 -10.72 1.36 -2.58
C GLU A 18 -10.71 2.68 -1.79
N PRO A 19 -11.88 3.19 -1.35
CA PRO A 19 -11.96 4.36 -0.48
C PRO A 19 -11.13 4.15 0.79
N LEU A 20 -10.35 5.16 1.18
CA LEU A 20 -9.56 5.16 2.40
C LEU A 20 -10.25 5.99 3.46
N ALA A 21 -10.33 5.50 4.69
CA ALA A 21 -10.82 6.27 5.82
C ALA A 21 -9.90 7.49 6.09
N ARG A 22 -8.58 7.29 6.00
CA ARG A 22 -7.56 8.34 6.12
C ARG A 22 -6.43 8.09 5.13
N LEU A 23 -5.83 9.17 4.63
CA LEU A 23 -4.61 9.08 3.82
C LEU A 23 -3.39 8.94 4.72
N PRO A 24 -2.64 7.81 4.69
CA PRO A 24 -1.39 7.70 5.42
C PRO A 24 -0.30 8.55 4.76
N ILE A 25 0.32 9.43 5.54
CA ILE A 25 1.44 10.27 5.11
C ILE A 25 2.56 10.23 6.16
N PHE A 26 3.79 10.47 5.73
CA PHE A 26 4.95 10.61 6.59
C PHE A 26 5.47 12.04 6.49
N LEU A 27 5.49 12.76 7.61
CA LEU A 27 5.97 14.13 7.67
C LEU A 27 7.50 14.16 7.86
N ALA A 28 8.18 14.95 7.06
CA ALA A 28 9.60 15.24 7.23
C ALA A 28 9.75 16.42 8.20
N LEU A 29 10.00 16.11 9.47
CA LEU A 29 10.05 17.09 10.55
C LEU A 29 11.47 17.47 10.96
N ASP A 30 12.51 16.87 10.40
CA ASP A 30 13.91 17.13 10.72
C ASP A 30 14.24 18.64 10.53
N GLY A 31 14.63 19.31 11.64
CA GLY A 31 14.87 20.75 11.69
C GLY A 31 13.63 21.62 11.43
N LYS A 32 12.42 21.07 11.56
CA LYS A 32 11.17 21.83 11.44
C LYS A 32 10.64 22.19 12.82
N ARG A 33 10.09 23.39 12.91
CA ARG A 33 9.43 23.84 14.14
C ARG A 33 8.10 23.12 14.34
N ALA A 34 7.88 22.62 15.56
CA ALA A 34 6.59 22.09 16.01
C ALA A 34 6.13 22.84 17.25
N VAL A 35 4.88 23.19 17.31
CA VAL A 35 4.24 23.87 18.45
C VAL A 35 3.46 22.84 19.26
N VAL A 36 3.70 22.81 20.56
CA VAL A 36 2.95 21.99 21.52
C VAL A 36 2.39 22.89 22.60
N ALA A 37 1.12 22.71 23.01
CA ALA A 37 0.50 23.50 24.07
C ALA A 37 -0.22 22.60 25.08
N GLY A 38 -0.17 22.97 26.34
CA GLY A 38 -0.72 22.21 27.45
C GLY A 38 0.33 21.50 28.27
N ASP A 39 -0.12 20.67 29.20
CA ASP A 39 0.72 19.99 30.18
C ASP A 39 0.27 18.52 30.38
N GLY A 40 1.08 17.78 31.15
CA GLY A 40 0.81 16.40 31.53
C GLY A 40 1.43 15.33 30.62
N PRO A 41 1.31 14.06 31.03
CA PRO A 41 2.02 12.93 30.38
C PRO A 41 1.65 12.74 28.92
N ALA A 42 0.41 13.00 28.53
CA ALA A 42 -0.03 12.87 27.14
C ALA A 42 0.62 13.92 26.22
N VAL A 43 0.77 15.15 26.70
CA VAL A 43 1.45 16.24 25.99
C VAL A 43 2.95 15.96 25.93
N ALA A 44 3.56 15.52 27.03
CA ALA A 44 4.96 15.11 27.07
C ALA A 44 5.28 14.02 26.03
N TRP A 45 4.45 12.99 25.97
CA TRP A 45 4.61 11.93 24.96
C TRP A 45 4.50 12.44 23.52
N LYS A 46 3.64 13.43 23.24
CA LYS A 46 3.56 14.03 21.89
C LYS A 46 4.79 14.88 21.58
N ALA A 47 5.30 15.62 22.56
CA ALA A 47 6.54 16.38 22.41
C ALA A 47 7.73 15.45 22.15
N GLU A 48 7.82 14.34 22.88
CA GLU A 48 8.81 13.29 22.67
C GLU A 48 8.75 12.72 21.25
N LEU A 49 7.56 12.36 20.77
CA LEU A 49 7.36 11.78 19.44
C LEU A 49 7.77 12.74 18.32
N LEU A 50 7.44 14.03 18.45
CA LEU A 50 7.83 15.06 17.49
C LEU A 50 9.33 15.28 17.48
N SER A 51 9.95 15.35 18.66
CA SER A 51 11.41 15.46 18.82
C SER A 51 12.12 14.22 18.27
N ALA A 52 11.62 13.00 18.53
CA ALA A 52 12.15 11.77 17.94
C ALA A 52 12.10 11.76 16.40
N ALA A 53 11.14 12.47 15.81
CA ALA A 53 11.06 12.68 14.35
C ALA A 53 12.00 13.79 13.84
N GLY A 54 12.77 14.44 14.74
CA GLY A 54 13.75 15.47 14.43
C GLY A 54 13.23 16.90 14.48
N ALA A 55 12.00 17.12 14.98
CA ALA A 55 11.43 18.46 15.09
C ALA A 55 12.11 19.28 16.20
N ASP A 56 12.20 20.59 15.99
CA ASP A 56 12.46 21.58 17.04
C ASP A 56 11.13 21.94 17.69
N VAL A 57 10.86 21.32 18.84
CA VAL A 57 9.59 21.43 19.56
C VAL A 57 9.61 22.60 20.51
N VAL A 58 8.61 23.49 20.42
CA VAL A 58 8.38 24.56 21.40
C VAL A 58 7.11 24.20 22.15
N VAL A 59 7.25 23.96 23.48
CA VAL A 59 6.14 23.62 24.36
C VAL A 59 5.71 24.85 25.15
N PHE A 60 4.45 25.20 25.07
CA PHE A 60 3.82 26.29 25.82
C PHE A 60 3.00 25.70 26.97
N ALA A 61 3.48 25.85 28.19
CA ALA A 61 2.85 25.42 29.43
C ALA A 61 3.19 26.40 30.55
N GLU A 62 2.20 26.87 31.31
CA GLU A 62 2.45 27.78 32.42
C GLU A 62 3.28 27.11 33.54
N CYS A 63 2.95 25.85 33.83
CA CYS A 63 3.63 25.04 34.84
C CYS A 63 3.97 23.64 34.23
N PRO A 64 5.05 23.51 33.42
CA PRO A 64 5.38 22.23 32.79
C PRO A 64 5.64 21.13 33.84
N CYS A 65 5.11 19.92 33.56
CA CYS A 65 5.30 18.75 34.39
C CYS A 65 6.77 18.24 34.36
N GLU A 66 7.13 17.38 35.32
CA GLU A 66 8.47 16.83 35.47
C GLU A 66 8.93 16.11 34.19
N GLU A 67 8.03 15.38 33.54
CA GLU A 67 8.33 14.67 32.29
C GLU A 67 8.73 15.64 31.16
N LEU A 68 8.08 16.80 31.05
CA LEU A 68 8.45 17.82 30.05
C LEU A 68 9.81 18.41 30.34
N HIS A 69 10.14 18.65 31.62
CA HIS A 69 11.48 19.10 32.02
C HIS A 69 12.55 18.07 31.69
N ALA A 70 12.30 16.80 32.00
CA ALA A 70 13.22 15.71 31.70
C ALA A 70 13.46 15.58 30.18
N LEU A 71 12.40 15.66 29.38
CA LEU A 71 12.48 15.61 27.91
C LEU A 71 13.21 16.83 27.33
N ALA A 72 13.02 18.02 27.88
CA ALA A 72 13.73 19.21 27.43
C ALA A 72 15.25 19.14 27.74
N ALA A 73 15.62 18.48 28.85
CA ALA A 73 17.01 18.25 29.22
C ALA A 73 17.68 17.17 28.32
N GLN A 74 16.94 16.14 27.89
CA GLN A 74 17.47 15.04 27.09
C GLN A 74 16.49 14.66 25.98
N PRO A 75 16.32 15.49 24.93
CA PRO A 75 15.41 15.20 23.83
C PRO A 75 15.92 14.00 23.00
N PRO A 76 15.02 13.14 22.47
CA PRO A 76 15.41 11.97 21.68
C PRO A 76 16.27 12.28 20.45
N ARG A 77 15.98 13.39 19.75
CA ARG A 77 16.71 13.79 18.54
C ARG A 77 16.75 15.30 18.34
N GLY A 78 15.60 15.93 18.04
CA GLY A 78 15.50 17.38 17.87
C GLY A 78 15.66 18.14 19.17
N ALA A 79 15.36 19.42 19.19
CA ALA A 79 15.34 20.23 20.43
C ALA A 79 13.94 20.25 21.04
N ILE A 80 13.85 20.40 22.35
CA ILE A 80 12.60 20.72 23.07
C ILE A 80 12.86 21.96 23.93
N MET A 81 12.12 23.03 23.68
CA MET A 81 12.16 24.28 24.40
C MET A 81 10.89 24.52 25.19
N LEU A 82 10.96 24.74 26.48
CA LEU A 82 9.81 25.07 27.32
C LEU A 82 9.63 26.59 27.41
N GLN A 83 8.39 27.02 27.20
CA GLN A 83 7.92 28.38 27.36
C GLN A 83 6.92 28.41 28.52
N HIS A 84 7.30 29.01 29.65
CA HIS A 84 6.49 29.10 30.86
C HIS A 84 5.40 30.18 30.73
N ARG A 85 4.55 30.04 29.70
CA ARG A 85 3.41 30.91 29.41
C ARG A 85 2.38 30.21 28.55
N ALA A 86 1.20 30.78 28.51
CA ALA A 86 0.20 30.38 27.52
C ALA A 86 0.71 30.68 26.08
N TRP A 87 0.22 29.87 25.12
CA TRP A 87 0.48 30.11 23.71
C TRP A 87 -0.25 31.35 23.19
N GLN A 88 0.23 31.92 22.08
CA GLN A 88 -0.35 33.04 21.37
C GLN A 88 -0.43 32.75 19.88
N ALA A 89 -1.26 33.45 19.12
CA ALA A 89 -1.46 33.22 17.69
C ALA A 89 -0.16 33.34 16.86
N GLU A 90 0.72 34.22 17.28
CA GLU A 90 2.02 34.47 16.65
C GLU A 90 2.97 33.27 16.77
N ASP A 91 2.77 32.43 17.78
CA ASP A 91 3.62 31.26 18.05
C ASP A 91 3.51 30.19 16.96
N PHE A 92 2.45 30.17 16.18
CA PHE A 92 2.30 29.25 15.07
C PHE A 92 3.10 29.61 13.81
N ARG A 93 3.66 30.81 13.75
CA ARG A 93 4.40 31.26 12.58
C ARG A 93 5.59 30.35 12.29
N GLY A 94 5.59 29.76 11.07
CA GLY A 94 6.66 28.87 10.61
C GLY A 94 6.63 27.48 11.23
N ALA A 95 5.61 27.13 12.00
CA ALA A 95 5.43 25.77 12.51
C ALA A 95 4.97 24.81 11.38
N ALA A 96 5.49 23.60 11.39
CA ALA A 96 5.09 22.54 10.46
C ALA A 96 3.86 21.78 10.96
N VAL A 97 3.70 21.66 12.26
CA VAL A 97 2.56 21.02 12.94
C VAL A 97 2.30 21.67 14.30
N ALA A 98 1.08 21.58 14.77
CA ALA A 98 0.67 22.00 16.10
C ALA A 98 -0.05 20.87 16.82
N VAL A 99 0.27 20.67 18.10
CA VAL A 99 -0.38 19.66 18.97
C VAL A 99 -0.78 20.29 20.28
N ALA A 100 -1.93 19.93 20.83
CA ALA A 100 -2.34 20.43 22.13
C ALA A 100 -3.03 19.37 22.98
N GLY A 101 -2.94 19.54 24.29
CA GLY A 101 -3.74 18.82 25.28
C GLY A 101 -4.49 19.84 26.13
N PHE A 102 -5.82 19.88 25.99
CA PHE A 102 -6.71 20.74 26.76
C PHE A 102 -7.92 19.96 27.22
N ASP A 103 -8.35 20.17 28.45
CA ASP A 103 -9.57 19.57 28.99
C ASP A 103 -10.82 20.29 28.42
N ASP A 104 -10.78 21.63 28.33
CA ASP A 104 -11.87 22.45 27.83
C ASP A 104 -11.93 22.48 26.29
N ASP A 105 -13.15 22.30 25.74
CA ASP A 105 -13.37 22.35 24.29
C ASP A 105 -13.20 23.75 23.69
N ARG A 106 -13.43 24.81 24.47
CA ARG A 106 -13.23 26.20 24.02
C ARG A 106 -11.76 26.50 23.79
N ASP A 107 -10.90 26.02 24.69
CA ASP A 107 -9.45 26.18 24.53
C ASP A 107 -8.93 25.34 23.37
N ALA A 108 -9.44 24.10 23.21
CA ALA A 108 -9.17 23.25 22.06
C ALA A 108 -9.56 23.91 20.74
N GLN A 109 -10.77 24.48 20.68
CA GLN A 109 -11.27 25.19 19.50
C GLN A 109 -10.41 26.41 19.18
N ARG A 110 -10.12 27.27 20.17
CA ARG A 110 -9.29 28.47 19.99
C ARG A 110 -7.92 28.13 19.45
N PHE A 111 -7.29 27.07 19.99
CA PHE A 111 -5.98 26.59 19.51
C PHE A 111 -6.05 26.11 18.08
N ALA A 112 -7.05 25.29 17.77
CA ALA A 112 -7.22 24.73 16.41
C ALA A 112 -7.50 25.83 15.38
N GLU A 113 -8.34 26.80 15.70
CA GLU A 113 -8.63 27.94 14.81
C GLU A 113 -7.40 28.78 14.57
N ALA A 114 -6.62 29.09 15.61
CA ALA A 114 -5.40 29.89 15.49
C ALA A 114 -4.30 29.15 14.66
N ALA A 115 -4.13 27.85 14.89
CA ALA A 115 -3.20 27.04 14.08
C ALA A 115 -3.61 27.01 12.60
N ARG A 116 -4.90 26.75 12.31
CA ARG A 116 -5.43 26.76 10.94
C ARG A 116 -5.33 28.11 10.25
N ALA A 117 -5.60 29.19 10.98
CA ALA A 117 -5.42 30.56 10.46
C ALA A 117 -3.98 30.85 10.06
N ALA A 118 -3.00 30.23 10.73
CA ALA A 118 -1.58 30.29 10.40
C ALA A 118 -1.17 29.27 9.30
N GLY A 119 -2.09 28.45 8.77
CA GLY A 119 -1.81 27.40 7.80
C GLY A 119 -1.11 26.18 8.39
N VAL A 120 -1.19 25.96 9.70
CA VAL A 120 -0.53 24.89 10.43
C VAL A 120 -1.52 23.77 10.74
N PRO A 121 -1.30 22.53 10.27
CA PRO A 121 -2.15 21.39 10.61
C PRO A 121 -2.09 21.11 12.12
N VAL A 122 -3.25 20.79 12.70
CA VAL A 122 -3.44 20.69 14.14
C VAL A 122 -3.95 19.32 14.58
N ASN A 123 -3.48 18.87 15.74
CA ASN A 123 -4.03 17.76 16.49
C ASN A 123 -4.28 18.17 17.92
N VAL A 124 -5.51 17.98 18.41
CA VAL A 124 -5.83 18.14 19.84
C VAL A 124 -6.05 16.75 20.42
N ILE A 125 -5.30 16.42 21.46
CA ILE A 125 -5.29 15.10 22.08
C ILE A 125 -6.71 14.78 22.58
N ASP A 126 -7.20 13.58 22.25
CA ASP A 126 -8.50 13.02 22.58
C ASP A 126 -9.73 13.84 22.13
N LYS A 127 -9.53 14.82 21.25
CA LYS A 127 -10.59 15.67 20.69
C LYS A 127 -10.62 15.65 19.16
N PRO A 128 -11.12 14.56 18.54
CA PRO A 128 -11.09 14.35 17.08
C PRO A 128 -11.71 15.47 16.25
N ALA A 129 -12.73 16.15 16.79
CA ALA A 129 -13.44 17.25 16.12
C ALA A 129 -12.52 18.44 15.80
N PHE A 130 -11.42 18.60 16.52
CA PHE A 130 -10.47 19.69 16.35
C PHE A 130 -9.18 19.25 15.61
N CYS A 131 -9.13 18.01 15.07
CA CYS A 131 -7.94 17.43 14.48
C CYS A 131 -7.96 17.42 12.95
N ASP A 132 -6.91 17.91 12.31
CA ASP A 132 -6.68 17.78 10.86
C ASP A 132 -5.96 16.47 10.53
N PHE A 133 -5.20 15.94 11.48
CA PHE A 133 -4.50 14.66 11.38
C PHE A 133 -4.59 13.90 12.70
N SER A 134 -4.29 12.61 12.66
CA SER A 134 -4.25 11.74 13.84
C SER A 134 -2.93 10.99 13.94
N PHE A 135 -2.52 10.70 15.17
CA PHE A 135 -1.42 9.78 15.44
C PHE A 135 -1.96 8.34 15.47
N GLY A 136 -1.25 7.44 14.80
CA GLY A 136 -1.52 6.00 14.87
C GLY A 136 -0.52 5.25 15.76
N ALA A 137 -0.70 3.94 15.86
CA ALA A 137 0.33 3.08 16.44
C ALA A 137 1.52 2.99 15.48
N ILE A 138 2.73 2.92 16.02
CA ILE A 138 3.98 3.00 15.24
C ILE A 138 4.84 1.77 15.50
N VAL A 139 5.25 1.08 14.44
CA VAL A 139 6.36 0.11 14.47
C VAL A 139 7.62 0.85 14.01
N ASN A 140 8.53 1.08 14.93
CA ASN A 140 9.77 1.79 14.65
C ASN A 140 10.94 0.82 14.45
N ARG A 141 11.46 0.79 13.23
CA ARG A 141 12.70 0.17 12.79
C ARG A 141 13.47 1.16 11.92
N SER A 142 13.53 2.43 12.39
CA SER A 142 14.09 3.54 11.59
C SER A 142 15.40 3.16 10.89
N PRO A 143 15.52 3.50 9.60
CA PRO A 143 14.63 4.36 8.82
C PRO A 143 13.37 3.64 8.24
N LEU A 144 13.12 2.39 8.57
CA LEU A 144 11.86 1.71 8.26
C LEU A 144 10.83 2.04 9.36
N VAL A 145 9.73 2.71 8.99
CA VAL A 145 8.65 3.06 9.91
C VAL A 145 7.32 2.59 9.32
N ILE A 146 6.45 2.00 10.16
CA ILE A 146 5.10 1.59 9.78
C ILE A 146 4.12 2.29 10.70
N GLY A 147 3.20 3.06 10.12
CA GLY A 147 2.08 3.68 10.82
C GLY A 147 0.81 2.84 10.65
N ILE A 148 0.06 2.67 11.74
CA ILE A 148 -1.18 1.90 11.78
C ILE A 148 -2.28 2.81 12.32
N SER A 149 -3.35 3.00 11.55
CA SER A 149 -4.52 3.78 11.97
C SER A 149 -5.78 2.93 11.89
N THR A 150 -6.63 3.06 12.89
CA THR A 150 -8.01 2.53 12.91
C THR A 150 -9.03 3.66 12.88
N ASP A 151 -8.60 4.86 12.47
CA ASP A 151 -9.39 6.10 12.47
C ASP A 151 -10.03 6.43 13.84
N GLY A 152 -9.33 6.06 14.92
CA GLY A 152 -9.82 6.26 16.30
C GLY A 152 -10.83 5.21 16.78
N ALA A 153 -11.33 4.33 15.90
CA ALA A 153 -12.38 3.39 16.25
C ALA A 153 -11.95 2.31 17.27
N ALA A 154 -10.69 1.86 17.22
CA ALA A 154 -10.21 0.75 18.04
C ALA A 154 -8.72 0.84 18.40
N PRO A 155 -8.32 1.69 19.36
CA PRO A 155 -6.90 1.85 19.74
C PRO A 155 -6.25 0.54 20.20
N VAL A 156 -6.97 -0.30 20.96
CA VAL A 156 -6.47 -1.61 21.43
C VAL A 156 -6.20 -2.56 20.26
N PHE A 157 -7.06 -2.53 19.23
CA PHE A 157 -6.85 -3.34 18.03
C PHE A 157 -5.62 -2.87 17.25
N ALA A 158 -5.41 -1.57 17.11
CA ALA A 158 -4.20 -1.02 16.50
C ALA A 158 -2.93 -1.44 17.26
N GLN A 159 -2.97 -1.47 18.59
CA GLN A 159 -1.85 -1.97 19.41
C GLN A 159 -1.62 -3.47 19.25
N ALA A 160 -2.67 -4.29 19.15
CA ALA A 160 -2.55 -5.73 18.89
C ALA A 160 -1.91 -6.01 17.52
N ILE A 161 -2.32 -5.28 16.47
CA ILE A 161 -1.69 -5.34 15.13
C ILE A 161 -0.22 -4.91 15.22
N ARG A 162 0.07 -3.79 15.92
CA ARG A 162 1.43 -3.34 16.14
C ARG A 162 2.30 -4.44 16.74
N GLY A 163 1.86 -5.09 17.83
CA GLY A 163 2.60 -6.17 18.47
C GLY A 163 2.90 -7.35 17.53
N LYS A 164 1.92 -7.75 16.70
CA LYS A 164 2.14 -8.78 15.67
C LYS A 164 3.19 -8.35 14.64
N LEU A 165 3.12 -7.13 14.14
CA LEU A 165 4.08 -6.62 13.16
C LEU A 165 5.48 -6.47 13.77
N GLU A 166 5.60 -6.03 15.02
CA GLU A 166 6.90 -5.96 15.73
C GLU A 166 7.57 -7.32 15.88
N ALA A 167 6.76 -8.38 16.11
CA ALA A 167 7.26 -9.75 16.17
C ALA A 167 7.70 -10.28 14.80
N MET A 168 7.05 -9.83 13.72
CA MET A 168 7.35 -10.27 12.35
C MET A 168 8.48 -9.49 11.68
N ILE A 169 8.81 -8.30 12.18
CA ILE A 169 9.80 -7.39 11.57
C ILE A 169 11.01 -7.29 12.49
N PRO A 170 12.08 -8.06 12.21
CA PRO A 170 13.30 -8.06 13.03
C PRO A 170 13.95 -6.68 13.11
N ARG A 171 14.67 -6.43 14.20
CA ARG A 171 15.38 -5.16 14.41
C ARG A 171 16.47 -4.92 13.37
N GLY A 172 17.13 -5.97 12.88
CA GLY A 172 18.18 -5.85 11.87
C GLY A 172 17.71 -5.25 10.53
N PHE A 173 16.39 -5.19 10.28
CA PHE A 173 15.88 -4.46 9.11
C PHE A 173 16.13 -2.95 9.16
N ALA A 174 16.37 -2.38 10.35
CA ALA A 174 16.86 -1.00 10.48
C ALA A 174 18.21 -0.82 9.77
N ASP A 175 19.14 -1.73 10.03
CA ASP A 175 20.50 -1.69 9.43
C ASP A 175 20.44 -1.89 7.92
N TRP A 176 19.59 -2.80 7.43
CA TRP A 176 19.37 -3.01 6.01
C TRP A 176 18.74 -1.80 5.32
N ALA A 177 17.78 -1.14 5.97
CA ALA A 177 17.17 0.07 5.42
C ALA A 177 18.16 1.24 5.39
N GLU A 178 19.04 1.35 6.39
CA GLU A 178 20.12 2.34 6.40
C GLU A 178 21.17 2.03 5.33
N ALA A 179 21.52 0.76 5.12
CA ALA A 179 22.37 0.35 4.01
C ALA A 179 21.77 0.71 2.65
N ALA A 180 20.46 0.50 2.47
CA ALA A 180 19.76 0.91 1.26
C ALA A 180 19.90 2.41 1.00
N ARG A 181 19.79 3.25 2.04
CA ARG A 181 19.98 4.70 1.96
C ARG A 181 21.40 5.04 1.47
N ARG A 182 22.42 4.44 2.08
CA ARG A 182 23.84 4.63 1.71
C ARG A 182 24.14 4.16 0.28
N TRP A 183 23.67 2.96 -0.07
CA TRP A 183 23.96 2.35 -1.38
C TRP A 183 23.20 3.01 -2.52
N ARG A 184 22.11 3.73 -2.23
CA ARG A 184 21.30 4.39 -3.26
C ARG A 184 22.12 5.35 -4.12
N LYS A 185 23.00 6.15 -3.51
CA LYS A 185 23.87 7.09 -4.24
C LYS A 185 24.84 6.34 -5.13
N ALA A 186 25.50 5.29 -4.62
CA ALA A 186 26.44 4.46 -5.35
C ALA A 186 25.78 3.78 -6.57
N ILE A 187 24.55 3.29 -6.40
CA ILE A 187 23.80 2.67 -7.52
C ILE A 187 23.33 3.70 -8.53
N GLN A 188 22.98 4.91 -8.11
CA GLN A 188 22.61 5.99 -9.04
C GLN A 188 23.79 6.43 -9.91
N SER A 189 25.01 6.46 -9.35
CA SER A 189 26.25 6.83 -10.05
C SER A 189 26.97 5.68 -10.78
N SER A 190 26.48 4.44 -10.65
CA SER A 190 27.15 3.24 -11.15
C SER A 190 27.08 3.02 -12.67
N GLY A 191 26.43 3.90 -13.42
CA GLY A 191 26.22 3.73 -14.88
C GLY A 191 25.24 2.62 -15.26
N LEU A 192 24.62 1.93 -14.30
CA LEU A 192 23.63 0.88 -14.55
C LEU A 192 22.38 1.43 -15.24
N SER A 193 21.83 0.69 -16.19
CA SER A 193 20.54 0.98 -16.80
C SER A 193 19.41 0.98 -15.76
N PHE A 194 18.28 1.59 -16.09
CA PHE A 194 17.11 1.58 -15.20
C PHE A 194 16.67 0.15 -14.82
N ALA A 195 16.68 -0.78 -15.79
CA ALA A 195 16.35 -2.18 -15.57
C ALA A 195 17.34 -2.86 -14.61
N ALA A 196 18.65 -2.62 -14.78
CA ALA A 196 19.67 -3.16 -13.90
C ALA A 196 19.59 -2.58 -12.48
N ARG A 197 19.34 -1.28 -12.32
CA ARG A 197 19.11 -0.68 -11.01
C ARG A 197 17.88 -1.26 -10.31
N ARG A 198 16.78 -1.50 -11.05
CA ARG A 198 15.59 -2.16 -10.50
C ARG A 198 15.92 -3.59 -10.05
N ARG A 199 16.69 -4.34 -10.83
CA ARG A 199 17.15 -5.70 -10.48
C ARG A 199 18.02 -5.68 -9.22
N PHE A 200 18.94 -4.74 -9.10
CA PHE A 200 19.74 -4.56 -7.88
C PHE A 200 18.85 -4.50 -6.64
N TRP A 201 17.82 -3.66 -6.65
CA TRP A 201 16.91 -3.52 -5.50
C TRP A 201 16.08 -4.77 -5.25
N GLN A 202 15.77 -5.55 -6.28
CA GLN A 202 15.08 -6.84 -6.10
C GLN A 202 15.99 -7.90 -5.47
N VAL A 203 17.24 -7.98 -5.91
CA VAL A 203 18.26 -8.86 -5.29
C VAL A 203 18.53 -8.41 -3.86
N PHE A 204 18.71 -7.12 -3.62
CA PHE A 204 18.88 -6.53 -2.30
C PHE A 204 17.73 -6.92 -1.35
N ALA A 205 16.49 -6.76 -1.78
CA ALA A 205 15.34 -7.09 -0.94
C ALA A 205 15.32 -8.59 -0.57
N ARG A 206 15.58 -9.49 -1.54
CA ARG A 206 15.69 -10.93 -1.25
C ARG A 206 16.83 -11.23 -0.27
N PHE A 207 17.96 -10.57 -0.46
CA PHE A 207 19.14 -10.76 0.37
C PHE A 207 18.89 -10.27 1.81
N ALA A 208 18.33 -9.07 1.98
CA ALA A 208 17.97 -8.51 3.28
C ALA A 208 16.96 -9.39 4.04
N LEU A 209 15.93 -9.89 3.33
CA LEU A 209 14.92 -10.79 3.91
C LEU A 209 15.48 -12.16 4.32
N ALA A 210 16.57 -12.62 3.67
CA ALA A 210 17.25 -13.87 4.02
C ALA A 210 18.22 -13.70 5.20
N HIS A 211 18.60 -12.46 5.55
CA HIS A 211 19.59 -12.17 6.62
C HIS A 211 19.06 -11.11 7.59
N PRO A 212 17.91 -11.33 8.24
CA PRO A 212 17.21 -10.31 9.02
C PRO A 212 17.94 -9.91 10.31
N ASP A 213 18.81 -10.81 10.83
CA ASP A 213 19.37 -10.69 12.19
C ASP A 213 20.80 -10.14 12.22
N ARG A 214 21.34 -9.73 11.08
CA ARG A 214 22.69 -9.15 11.02
C ARG A 214 22.74 -7.84 10.25
N ALA A 215 23.68 -7.00 10.64
CA ALA A 215 23.99 -5.77 9.91
C ALA A 215 24.64 -6.09 8.54
N PRO A 216 24.29 -5.35 7.48
CA PRO A 216 24.92 -5.50 6.18
C PRO A 216 26.36 -5.00 6.16
N ALA A 217 27.25 -5.77 5.52
CA ALA A 217 28.64 -5.44 5.27
C ALA A 217 28.85 -4.89 3.85
N GLN A 218 30.05 -4.34 3.56
CA GLN A 218 30.41 -3.92 2.21
C GLN A 218 30.45 -5.11 1.23
N SER A 219 30.87 -6.28 1.70
CA SER A 219 30.86 -7.51 0.91
C SER A 219 29.45 -7.92 0.46
N ASP A 220 28.40 -7.54 1.19
CA ASP A 220 27.02 -7.79 0.78
C ASP A 220 26.63 -6.88 -0.39
N PHE A 221 27.07 -5.62 -0.38
CA PHE A 221 26.89 -4.73 -1.55
C PHE A 221 27.52 -5.32 -2.80
N ASP A 222 28.78 -5.79 -2.68
CA ASP A 222 29.52 -6.37 -3.79
C ASP A 222 28.86 -7.67 -4.28
N SER A 223 28.36 -8.50 -3.37
CA SER A 223 27.61 -9.72 -3.68
C SER A 223 26.31 -9.41 -4.42
N VAL A 224 25.51 -8.46 -3.92
CA VAL A 224 24.26 -8.04 -4.56
C VAL A 224 24.52 -7.43 -5.93
N LEU A 225 25.57 -6.62 -6.06
CA LEU A 225 25.97 -6.02 -7.33
C LEU A 225 26.48 -7.07 -8.32
N GLY A 226 27.28 -8.02 -7.83
CA GLY A 226 27.77 -9.16 -8.60
C GLY A 226 26.63 -10.02 -9.16
N GLN A 227 25.68 -10.42 -8.29
CA GLN A 227 24.47 -11.15 -8.70
C GLN A 227 23.65 -10.36 -9.72
N THR A 228 23.53 -9.04 -9.55
CA THR A 228 22.84 -8.18 -10.50
C THR A 228 23.48 -8.20 -11.88
N ARG A 229 24.82 -8.33 -11.95
CA ARG A 229 25.59 -8.38 -13.20
C ARG A 229 25.65 -9.77 -13.81
N THR A 230 25.77 -10.81 -12.95
CA THR A 230 25.94 -12.21 -13.38
C THR A 230 24.61 -12.84 -13.77
N GLU A 231 23.51 -12.47 -13.11
CA GLU A 231 22.15 -12.79 -13.54
C GLU A 231 21.76 -11.91 -14.76
N ALA A 232 22.70 -11.67 -15.67
CA ALA A 232 22.37 -11.23 -17.00
C ALA A 232 21.62 -12.38 -17.71
N MET A 233 20.41 -12.65 -17.26
CA MET A 233 19.39 -13.14 -18.18
C MET A 233 19.45 -12.25 -19.41
N PRO A 234 19.33 -12.78 -20.63
CA PRO A 234 19.30 -11.94 -21.82
C PRO A 234 18.37 -10.77 -21.52
N ALA A 235 18.90 -9.56 -21.73
CA ALA A 235 18.16 -8.35 -21.51
C ALA A 235 16.78 -8.56 -22.16
N GLU A 236 15.74 -8.36 -21.37
CA GLU A 236 14.40 -8.18 -21.91
C GLU A 236 13.58 -9.41 -22.35
N ALA A 237 13.98 -10.63 -22.08
CA ALA A 237 13.02 -11.72 -22.23
C ALA A 237 11.97 -11.61 -21.11
N GLY A 238 10.81 -11.10 -21.45
CA GLY A 238 9.66 -11.14 -20.55
C GLY A 238 9.26 -12.59 -20.27
N SER A 239 8.42 -12.78 -19.29
CA SER A 239 7.96 -14.09 -18.86
C SER A 239 6.44 -14.11 -18.70
N VAL A 240 5.86 -15.29 -18.76
CA VAL A 240 4.46 -15.52 -18.44
C VAL A 240 4.39 -16.43 -17.21
N THR A 241 3.66 -15.99 -16.19
CA THR A 241 3.36 -16.79 -15.00
C THR A 241 1.86 -17.03 -14.93
N PHE A 242 1.44 -18.29 -15.03
CA PHE A 242 0.05 -18.68 -14.77
C PHE A 242 -0.11 -18.89 -13.27
N VAL A 243 -1.12 -18.25 -12.69
CA VAL A 243 -1.37 -18.29 -11.25
C VAL A 243 -2.78 -18.78 -11.00
N GLY A 244 -2.90 -19.90 -10.28
CA GLY A 244 -4.17 -20.36 -9.74
C GLY A 244 -4.55 -19.51 -8.52
N THR A 245 -5.75 -18.95 -8.53
CA THR A 245 -6.26 -18.11 -7.44
C THR A 245 -7.06 -18.87 -6.40
N GLY A 246 -7.16 -20.18 -6.55
CA GLY A 246 -8.02 -20.98 -5.67
C GLY A 246 -9.50 -20.68 -5.88
N PRO A 247 -10.35 -20.96 -4.88
CA PRO A 247 -11.80 -20.77 -4.94
C PRO A 247 -12.22 -19.29 -4.88
N GLY A 248 -11.28 -18.38 -4.78
CA GLY A 248 -11.51 -16.94 -4.80
C GLY A 248 -11.40 -16.23 -3.46
N ASP A 249 -11.07 -16.95 -2.40
CA ASP A 249 -10.69 -16.38 -1.12
C ASP A 249 -9.23 -15.89 -1.18
N PRO A 250 -8.97 -14.58 -0.97
CA PRO A 250 -7.61 -14.03 -0.97
C PRO A 250 -6.66 -14.65 0.06
N GLU A 251 -7.17 -15.14 1.19
CA GLU A 251 -6.36 -15.78 2.23
C GLU A 251 -5.83 -17.16 1.79
N LEU A 252 -6.43 -17.75 0.76
CA LEU A 252 -5.99 -19.02 0.16
C LEU A 252 -4.96 -18.83 -0.97
N LEU A 253 -4.51 -17.61 -1.23
CA LEU A 253 -3.41 -17.39 -2.15
C LEU A 253 -2.11 -17.95 -1.60
N THR A 254 -1.39 -18.71 -2.44
CA THR A 254 -0.05 -19.13 -2.07
C THR A 254 0.90 -17.93 -2.01
N LEU A 255 1.89 -17.95 -1.12
CA LEU A 255 2.94 -16.90 -1.06
C LEU A 255 3.65 -16.72 -2.40
N ARG A 256 3.71 -17.76 -3.23
CA ARG A 256 4.29 -17.70 -4.57
C ARG A 256 3.39 -16.91 -5.53
N ALA A 257 2.06 -17.08 -5.42
CA ALA A 257 1.07 -16.30 -6.16
C ALA A 257 1.14 -14.81 -5.80
N VAL A 258 1.21 -14.49 -4.50
CA VAL A 258 1.37 -13.10 -4.02
C VAL A 258 2.65 -12.47 -4.58
N ARG A 259 3.79 -13.18 -4.54
CA ARG A 259 5.05 -12.67 -5.12
C ARG A 259 4.95 -12.44 -6.63
N ALA A 260 4.29 -13.34 -7.36
CA ALA A 260 4.06 -13.17 -8.79
C ALA A 260 3.25 -11.89 -9.07
N LEU A 261 2.13 -11.68 -8.36
CA LEU A 261 1.29 -10.48 -8.44
C LEU A 261 2.06 -9.19 -8.15
N GLN A 262 2.88 -9.20 -7.09
CA GLN A 262 3.70 -8.05 -6.70
C GLN A 262 4.83 -7.76 -7.68
N SER A 263 5.23 -8.73 -8.47
CA SER A 263 6.30 -8.57 -9.47
C SER A 263 5.78 -8.27 -10.89
N ALA A 264 4.50 -8.46 -11.16
CA ALA A 264 3.89 -8.33 -12.50
C ALA A 264 4.00 -6.91 -13.08
N ASP A 265 4.23 -6.82 -14.38
CA ASP A 265 4.08 -5.58 -15.16
C ASP A 265 2.69 -5.50 -15.81
N VAL A 266 2.15 -6.68 -16.19
CA VAL A 266 0.80 -6.83 -16.73
C VAL A 266 0.11 -8.02 -16.05
N ILE A 267 -1.14 -7.86 -15.70
CA ILE A 267 -1.97 -8.92 -15.12
C ILE A 267 -3.16 -9.14 -16.04
N LEU A 268 -3.25 -10.34 -16.59
CA LEU A 268 -4.40 -10.85 -17.34
C LEU A 268 -5.33 -11.53 -16.34
N ILE A 269 -6.62 -11.24 -16.41
CA ILE A 269 -7.59 -11.64 -15.39
C ILE A 269 -8.74 -12.37 -16.07
N ASP A 270 -8.98 -13.61 -15.65
CA ASP A 270 -10.17 -14.35 -16.04
C ASP A 270 -11.43 -13.80 -15.35
N ASP A 271 -12.58 -13.93 -16.00
CA ASP A 271 -13.87 -13.40 -15.51
C ASP A 271 -14.28 -13.94 -14.13
N LEU A 272 -13.82 -15.14 -13.78
CA LEU A 272 -14.15 -15.81 -12.51
C LEU A 272 -13.21 -15.45 -11.34
N VAL A 273 -12.17 -14.69 -11.59
CA VAL A 273 -11.22 -14.27 -10.53
C VAL A 273 -11.87 -13.22 -9.62
N ALA A 274 -11.77 -13.44 -8.30
CA ALA A 274 -12.30 -12.50 -7.33
C ALA A 274 -11.57 -11.15 -7.39
N PRO A 275 -12.28 -10.01 -7.36
CA PRO A 275 -11.66 -8.69 -7.38
C PRO A 275 -10.65 -8.48 -6.26
N ASP A 276 -10.91 -8.97 -5.06
CA ASP A 276 -10.08 -8.83 -3.85
C ASP A 276 -8.67 -9.43 -4.01
N ILE A 277 -8.51 -10.41 -4.92
CA ILE A 277 -7.20 -10.95 -5.32
C ILE A 277 -6.29 -9.85 -5.90
N LEU A 278 -6.87 -8.83 -6.53
CA LEU A 278 -6.12 -7.76 -7.18
C LEU A 278 -5.53 -6.74 -6.20
N ASP A 279 -5.90 -6.79 -4.93
CA ASP A 279 -5.31 -5.94 -3.88
C ASP A 279 -3.86 -6.33 -3.58
N PHE A 280 -3.50 -7.59 -3.81
CA PHE A 280 -2.11 -8.05 -3.73
C PHE A 280 -1.25 -7.64 -4.93
N ALA A 281 -1.86 -7.12 -5.98
CA ALA A 281 -1.14 -6.70 -7.17
C ALA A 281 -0.43 -5.37 -6.96
N ARG A 282 0.74 -5.22 -7.60
CA ARG A 282 1.44 -3.95 -7.64
C ARG A 282 0.56 -2.87 -8.31
N ARG A 283 0.53 -1.65 -7.73
CA ARG A 283 -0.29 -0.53 -8.24
C ARG A 283 -0.01 -0.18 -9.69
N GLU A 284 1.26 -0.23 -10.09
CA GLU A 284 1.71 0.12 -11.43
C GLU A 284 1.45 -0.99 -12.44
N ALA A 285 1.05 -2.19 -12.02
CA ALA A 285 0.72 -3.28 -12.92
C ALA A 285 -0.53 -2.93 -13.76
N ARG A 286 -0.41 -3.12 -15.08
CA ARG A 286 -1.54 -2.95 -15.99
C ARG A 286 -2.47 -4.14 -15.84
N LYS A 287 -3.70 -3.91 -15.39
CA LYS A 287 -4.73 -4.93 -15.22
C LYS A 287 -5.58 -5.02 -16.50
N MET A 288 -5.78 -6.22 -17.05
CA MET A 288 -6.53 -6.48 -18.29
C MET A 288 -7.47 -7.68 -18.08
N LEU A 289 -8.78 -7.47 -18.22
CA LEU A 289 -9.75 -8.55 -18.24
C LEU A 289 -9.69 -9.24 -19.61
N VAL A 290 -9.53 -10.56 -19.63
CA VAL A 290 -9.35 -11.33 -20.86
C VAL A 290 -10.49 -12.32 -21.14
N GLY A 291 -11.43 -12.49 -20.19
CA GLY A 291 -12.52 -13.46 -20.26
C GLY A 291 -12.05 -14.91 -20.10
N ASN A 292 -13.01 -15.84 -20.06
CA ASN A 292 -12.71 -17.27 -20.04
C ASN A 292 -12.58 -17.79 -21.49
N PRO A 293 -11.40 -18.27 -21.91
CA PRO A 293 -11.18 -18.77 -23.27
C PRO A 293 -12.10 -19.93 -23.67
N GLY A 294 -12.67 -20.65 -22.68
CA GLY A 294 -13.56 -21.79 -22.91
C GLY A 294 -15.03 -21.41 -23.22
N GLN A 295 -15.43 -20.16 -22.96
CA GLN A 295 -16.81 -19.67 -23.20
C GLN A 295 -16.89 -18.57 -24.26
N SER A 296 -15.78 -18.12 -24.80
CA SER A 296 -15.72 -17.08 -25.82
C SER A 296 -15.98 -17.70 -27.22
N ALA A 297 -16.64 -16.92 -28.09
CA ALA A 297 -16.86 -17.29 -29.48
C ALA A 297 -15.54 -17.67 -30.19
N PRO A 298 -15.54 -18.60 -31.17
CA PRO A 298 -14.36 -19.00 -31.91
C PRO A 298 -13.64 -17.78 -32.49
N GLY A 299 -12.37 -17.55 -32.08
CA GLY A 299 -11.55 -16.41 -32.51
C GLY A 299 -10.97 -15.55 -31.39
N HIS A 300 -11.56 -15.49 -30.19
CA HIS A 300 -11.09 -14.65 -29.10
C HIS A 300 -9.89 -15.23 -28.34
N ALA A 301 -9.76 -16.55 -28.22
CA ALA A 301 -8.63 -17.19 -27.53
C ALA A 301 -7.31 -16.95 -28.25
N GLY A 302 -7.31 -16.92 -29.58
CA GLY A 302 -6.12 -16.60 -30.39
C GLY A 302 -5.60 -15.18 -30.16
N ASP A 303 -6.49 -14.20 -29.99
CA ASP A 303 -6.14 -12.80 -29.75
C ASP A 303 -5.50 -12.60 -28.37
N VAL A 304 -5.97 -13.33 -27.34
CA VAL A 304 -5.43 -13.24 -25.97
C VAL A 304 -4.02 -13.85 -25.92
N ASN A 305 -3.83 -15.03 -26.51
CA ASN A 305 -2.54 -15.69 -26.58
C ASN A 305 -1.52 -14.84 -27.35
N ALA A 306 -1.90 -14.28 -28.47
CA ALA A 306 -1.04 -13.37 -29.24
C ALA A 306 -0.67 -12.12 -28.44
N THR A 307 -1.62 -11.53 -27.72
CA THR A 307 -1.39 -10.37 -26.87
C THR A 307 -0.46 -10.70 -25.72
N MET A 308 -0.66 -11.82 -25.02
CA MET A 308 0.18 -12.31 -23.93
C MET A 308 1.64 -12.51 -24.40
N VAL A 309 1.82 -13.22 -25.49
CA VAL A 309 3.15 -13.47 -26.08
C VAL A 309 3.80 -12.17 -26.54
N ALA A 310 3.08 -11.25 -27.16
CA ALA A 310 3.62 -9.96 -27.60
C ALA A 310 4.08 -9.11 -26.40
N LEU A 311 3.30 -9.09 -25.30
CA LEU A 311 3.68 -8.42 -24.06
C LEU A 311 4.93 -9.03 -23.46
N ALA A 312 5.03 -10.35 -23.38
CA ALA A 312 6.21 -11.03 -22.88
C ALA A 312 7.43 -10.76 -23.78
N LYS A 313 7.29 -10.84 -25.10
CA LYS A 313 8.38 -10.50 -26.06
C LYS A 313 8.83 -9.03 -25.94
N SER A 314 7.95 -8.13 -25.49
CA SER A 314 8.33 -6.74 -25.18
C SER A 314 9.03 -6.57 -23.82
N GLY A 315 9.50 -7.65 -23.19
CA GLY A 315 10.20 -7.61 -21.92
C GLY A 315 9.31 -7.49 -20.68
N LYS A 316 7.99 -7.69 -20.80
CA LYS A 316 7.06 -7.58 -19.69
C LYS A 316 6.92 -8.91 -18.93
N ARG A 317 6.83 -8.81 -17.59
CA ARG A 317 6.40 -9.94 -16.75
C ARG A 317 4.89 -9.96 -16.73
N VAL A 318 4.32 -10.93 -17.45
CA VAL A 318 2.88 -11.12 -17.56
C VAL A 318 2.44 -12.16 -16.55
N VAL A 319 1.48 -11.84 -15.71
CA VAL A 319 0.81 -12.79 -14.82
C VAL A 319 -0.59 -13.03 -15.37
N TRP A 320 -0.97 -14.29 -15.56
CA TRP A 320 -2.33 -14.65 -15.89
C TRP A 320 -3.00 -15.33 -14.71
N LEU A 321 -4.00 -14.67 -14.16
CA LEU A 321 -4.81 -15.18 -13.05
C LEU A 321 -5.91 -16.08 -13.58
N LYS A 322 -5.95 -17.30 -13.08
CA LYS A 322 -6.97 -18.30 -13.38
C LYS A 322 -7.69 -18.71 -12.12
N HIS A 323 -9.00 -18.85 -12.19
CA HIS A 323 -9.79 -19.38 -11.08
C HIS A 323 -9.41 -20.85 -10.82
N GLY A 324 -9.45 -21.29 -9.54
CA GLY A 324 -9.04 -22.63 -9.14
C GLY A 324 -7.53 -22.87 -9.19
N ASP A 325 -7.13 -24.08 -9.56
CA ASP A 325 -5.71 -24.46 -9.73
C ASP A 325 -5.27 -24.35 -11.19
N ALA A 326 -4.32 -23.46 -11.46
CA ALA A 326 -3.76 -23.30 -12.81
C ALA A 326 -3.08 -24.57 -13.35
N ALA A 327 -2.61 -25.48 -12.49
CA ALA A 327 -1.98 -26.72 -12.89
C ALA A 327 -2.99 -27.82 -13.30
N MET A 328 -4.21 -27.76 -12.75
CA MET A 328 -5.26 -28.77 -12.99
C MET A 328 -6.22 -28.45 -14.12
N LEU A 329 -6.21 -27.23 -14.65
CA LEU A 329 -7.10 -26.82 -15.78
C LEU A 329 -6.74 -27.49 -17.11
N GLY A 330 -6.27 -28.70 -17.00
CA GLY A 330 -6.18 -29.77 -17.98
C GLY A 330 -5.34 -29.47 -19.21
N ARG A 331 -4.45 -30.40 -19.58
CA ARG A 331 -3.53 -30.43 -20.73
C ARG A 331 -2.76 -29.12 -20.95
N PRO A 332 -1.51 -29.13 -21.33
CA PRO A 332 -0.78 -27.89 -21.63
C PRO A 332 -1.66 -27.07 -22.57
N GLY A 333 -2.32 -26.05 -22.00
CA GLY A 333 -3.31 -25.27 -22.71
C GLY A 333 -2.68 -24.62 -23.94
N SER A 334 -3.50 -24.24 -24.90
CA SER A 334 -3.05 -23.50 -26.09
C SER A 334 -2.16 -22.32 -25.73
N GLU A 335 -2.33 -21.77 -24.53
CA GLU A 335 -1.61 -20.65 -23.97
C GLU A 335 -0.13 -20.99 -23.67
N ILE A 336 0.12 -22.10 -22.97
CA ILE A 336 1.46 -22.57 -22.65
C ILE A 336 2.18 -22.98 -23.93
N THR A 337 1.48 -23.69 -24.83
CA THR A 337 2.00 -24.07 -26.14
C THR A 337 2.41 -22.85 -26.97
N ALA A 338 1.58 -21.80 -26.98
CA ALA A 338 1.88 -20.55 -27.69
C ALA A 338 3.11 -19.85 -27.11
N CYS A 339 3.28 -19.85 -25.80
CA CYS A 339 4.48 -19.28 -25.16
C CYS A 339 5.74 -20.07 -25.51
N HIS A 340 5.71 -21.40 -25.43
CA HIS A 340 6.84 -22.26 -25.79
C HIS A 340 7.22 -22.11 -27.26
N ALA A 341 6.24 -22.11 -28.17
CA ALA A 341 6.46 -21.89 -29.61
C ALA A 341 7.09 -20.51 -29.89
N ALA A 342 6.83 -19.54 -29.04
CA ALA A 342 7.36 -18.19 -29.14
C ALA A 342 8.71 -17.99 -28.42
N GLY A 343 9.26 -19.01 -27.73
CA GLY A 343 10.47 -18.92 -26.92
C GLY A 343 10.31 -18.07 -25.64
N VAL A 344 9.09 -17.94 -25.12
CA VAL A 344 8.78 -17.19 -23.89
C VAL A 344 8.87 -18.11 -22.70
N ALA A 345 9.60 -17.69 -21.66
CA ALA A 345 9.69 -18.43 -20.39
C ALA A 345 8.33 -18.48 -19.69
N VAL A 346 7.96 -19.70 -19.27
CA VAL A 346 6.67 -19.97 -18.61
C VAL A 346 6.91 -20.52 -17.21
N GLU A 347 6.14 -20.02 -16.25
CA GLU A 347 6.05 -20.53 -14.91
C GLU A 347 4.57 -20.81 -14.58
N VAL A 348 4.29 -21.91 -13.86
CA VAL A 348 2.97 -22.23 -13.35
C VAL A 348 3.00 -22.25 -11.83
N VAL A 349 2.17 -21.44 -11.21
CA VAL A 349 1.99 -21.37 -9.76
C VAL A 349 0.63 -22.01 -9.44
N PRO A 350 0.62 -23.16 -8.73
CA PRO A 350 -0.61 -23.83 -8.38
C PRO A 350 -1.44 -23.00 -7.40
N GLY A 351 -2.77 -23.12 -7.52
CA GLY A 351 -3.73 -22.63 -6.54
C GLY A 351 -4.19 -23.72 -5.58
N VAL A 352 -4.82 -23.32 -4.49
CA VAL A 352 -5.49 -24.27 -3.59
C VAL A 352 -6.76 -24.79 -4.28
N MET A 353 -6.93 -26.11 -4.31
CA MET A 353 -8.17 -26.72 -4.82
C MET A 353 -9.22 -26.76 -3.72
N ALA A 354 -10.45 -26.36 -4.04
CA ALA A 354 -11.59 -26.68 -3.21
C ALA A 354 -11.93 -28.19 -3.35
N ALA A 355 -12.42 -28.80 -2.28
CA ALA A 355 -12.88 -30.20 -2.35
C ALA A 355 -14.01 -30.34 -3.40
N PRO A 356 -14.09 -31.46 -4.14
CA PRO A 356 -15.17 -31.71 -5.09
C PRO A 356 -16.54 -31.52 -4.40
N GLY A 357 -17.40 -30.67 -4.95
CA GLY A 357 -18.68 -30.28 -4.36
C GLY A 357 -18.70 -28.94 -3.62
N ALA A 358 -17.60 -28.50 -3.01
CA ALA A 358 -17.52 -27.20 -2.37
C ALA A 358 -17.43 -26.05 -3.40
N GLU A 359 -16.79 -26.27 -4.55
CA GLU A 359 -16.72 -25.29 -5.64
C GLU A 359 -18.10 -24.93 -6.22
N ALA A 360 -18.97 -25.93 -6.38
CA ALA A 360 -20.32 -25.70 -6.91
C ALA A 360 -21.15 -24.86 -5.93
N SER A 361 -21.03 -25.09 -4.62
CA SER A 361 -21.74 -24.32 -3.60
C SER A 361 -21.23 -22.88 -3.52
N MET A 362 -19.92 -22.66 -3.50
CA MET A 362 -19.31 -21.34 -3.46
C MET A 362 -19.55 -20.52 -4.74
N LEU A 363 -19.53 -21.18 -5.91
CA LEU A 363 -19.87 -20.53 -7.18
C LEU A 363 -21.35 -20.13 -7.22
N LEU A 364 -22.24 -20.98 -6.67
CA LEU A 364 -23.67 -20.69 -6.60
C LEU A 364 -23.94 -19.52 -5.65
N GLU A 365 -23.32 -19.49 -4.47
CA GLU A 365 -23.45 -18.39 -3.52
C GLU A 365 -22.94 -17.07 -4.12
N ARG A 366 -21.78 -17.09 -4.80
CA ARG A 366 -21.26 -15.90 -5.50
C ARG A 366 -22.16 -15.45 -6.66
N PHE A 367 -22.71 -16.38 -7.41
CA PHE A 367 -23.63 -16.06 -8.49
C PHE A 367 -24.92 -15.43 -7.94
N LEU A 368 -25.44 -15.94 -6.83
CA LEU A 368 -26.58 -15.38 -6.12
C LEU A 368 -26.28 -14.00 -5.54
N ALA A 369 -25.11 -13.79 -4.95
CA ALA A 369 -24.66 -12.50 -4.42
C ALA A 369 -24.48 -11.46 -5.54
N LEU A 370 -23.88 -11.83 -6.68
CA LEU A 370 -23.75 -10.96 -7.85
C LEU A 370 -25.12 -10.62 -8.48
N ALA A 371 -26.04 -11.59 -8.52
CA ALA A 371 -27.40 -11.36 -9.01
C ALA A 371 -28.20 -10.45 -8.07
N ALA A 372 -28.04 -10.60 -6.76
CA ALA A 372 -28.64 -9.73 -5.75
C ALA A 372 -28.10 -8.28 -5.84
N ASN A 373 -26.79 -8.10 -5.95
CA ASN A 373 -26.15 -6.79 -6.13
C ASN A 373 -26.59 -6.11 -7.45
N ARG A 374 -26.80 -6.89 -8.51
CA ARG A 374 -27.28 -6.37 -9.80
C ARG A 374 -28.74 -5.91 -9.71
N ARG A 375 -29.59 -6.63 -8.96
CA ARG A 375 -30.97 -6.24 -8.68
C ARG A 375 -31.04 -4.97 -7.85
N GLN A 376 -30.20 -4.87 -6.79
CA GLN A 376 -30.12 -3.69 -5.94
C GLN A 376 -29.71 -2.45 -6.76
N ARG A 377 -28.65 -2.54 -7.57
CA ARG A 377 -28.22 -1.43 -8.44
C ARG A 377 -29.25 -1.00 -9.46
N ASN A 378 -30.03 -1.93 -10.00
CA ASN A 378 -31.12 -1.59 -10.93
C ASN A 378 -32.25 -0.87 -10.19
N GLN A 379 -32.61 -1.32 -8.98
CA GLN A 379 -33.63 -0.67 -8.15
C GLN A 379 -33.19 0.75 -7.70
N ASP A 380 -31.91 0.92 -7.35
CA ASP A 380 -31.37 2.22 -7.00
C ASP A 380 -31.35 3.18 -8.21
N ALA A 381 -31.05 2.67 -9.40
CA ALA A 381 -31.09 3.44 -10.65
C ALA A 381 -32.52 3.82 -11.06
N GLU A 382 -33.49 2.95 -10.81
CA GLU A 382 -34.92 3.22 -11.05
C GLU A 382 -35.47 4.25 -10.05
N ARG A 383 -35.09 4.16 -8.76
CA ARG A 383 -35.42 5.17 -7.75
C ARG A 383 -34.85 6.54 -8.10
N GLN A 384 -33.58 6.62 -8.50
CA GLN A 384 -32.96 7.88 -8.91
C GLN A 384 -33.62 8.50 -10.14
N ARG A 385 -34.11 7.69 -11.09
CA ARG A 385 -34.88 8.20 -12.24
C ARG A 385 -36.26 8.71 -11.81
N GLY A 386 -36.95 7.99 -10.94
CA GLY A 386 -38.24 8.42 -10.39
C GLY A 386 -38.15 9.73 -9.60
N ASP A 387 -37.08 9.91 -8.83
CA ASP A 387 -36.85 11.14 -8.08
C ASP A 387 -36.52 12.34 -9.00
N GLN A 388 -35.78 12.12 -10.10
CA GLN A 388 -35.50 13.14 -11.13
C GLN A 388 -36.74 13.54 -11.93
N GLU A 389 -37.62 12.60 -12.27
CA GLU A 389 -38.89 12.87 -12.93
C GLU A 389 -39.87 13.61 -12.01
N ALA A 390 -39.91 13.26 -10.72
CA ALA A 390 -40.74 13.95 -9.74
C ALA A 390 -40.26 15.39 -9.42
N GLU A 391 -38.95 15.67 -9.55
CA GLU A 391 -38.37 16.99 -9.38
C GLU A 391 -38.58 17.89 -10.63
N ALA A 392 -38.66 17.29 -11.81
CA ALA A 392 -38.93 17.99 -13.07
C ALA A 392 -40.41 18.40 -13.25
N ASP A 393 -41.34 17.76 -12.52
CA ASP A 393 -42.79 17.98 -12.62
C ASP A 393 -43.34 18.94 -11.51
N ARG A 394 -42.45 19.62 -10.75
CA ARG A 394 -42.86 20.65 -9.79
C ARG A 394 -43.20 21.95 -10.53
N PRO A 395 -44.44 22.45 -10.43
CA PRO A 395 -44.80 23.73 -11.02
C PRO A 395 -44.06 24.88 -10.31
N LEU A 396 -43.61 25.84 -11.11
CA LEU A 396 -42.96 27.10 -10.71
C LEU A 396 -43.88 27.99 -9.84
#